data_843acb121cca4e94c07e454be03e8e70
#
_entry.id   843acb121cca4e94c07e454be03e8e70
#
_cell.length_a   1.000
_cell.length_b   1.000
_cell.length_c   1.000
_cell.angle_alpha   90.00
_cell.angle_beta   90.00
_cell.angle_gamma   90.00
#
_symmetry.space_group_name_H-M   'P 1'
#
loop_
_entity.id
_entity.type
_entity.pdbx_description
1 polymer ?
#
loop_
_entity_poly.entity_id
_entity_poly.type
_entity_poly.pdbx_seq_one_letter_code
_entity_poly.pdbx_strand_id
1 'polypeptide(L)'
;MKKITAIVRAEKLEVLKDALFAADVRGMTINQVQGCGAQHGWKEYVRGNELLVNTIPKVQFTLICADEHVDSIVDIICNAARTGAVGDGKIWVEPVEE
;
A
#
# COMPACT_ATOMS: atom_id res chain seq x y z
N MET A 1 -2.83 -3.83 -20.83
CA MET A 1 -3.31 -3.24 -19.55
C MET A 1 -2.74 -4.00 -18.37
N LYS A 2 -2.35 -3.28 -17.36
CA LYS A 2 -1.80 -3.84 -16.13
C LYS A 2 -2.55 -3.30 -14.93
N LYS A 3 -2.62 -4.12 -13.89
CA LYS A 3 -3.15 -3.73 -12.59
C LYS A 3 -1.99 -3.56 -11.63
N ILE A 4 -1.88 -2.39 -11.04
CA ILE A 4 -0.86 -2.10 -10.02
C ILE A 4 -1.58 -2.08 -8.68
N THR A 5 -1.07 -2.86 -7.73
CA THR A 5 -1.55 -2.85 -6.36
C THR A 5 -0.41 -2.46 -5.45
N ALA A 6 -0.65 -1.50 -4.57
CA ALA A 6 0.34 -1.05 -3.60
C ALA A 6 -0.30 -1.05 -2.22
N ILE A 7 0.38 -1.66 -1.25
CA ILE A 7 -0.01 -1.57 0.15
C ILE A 7 1.06 -0.75 0.85
N VAL A 8 0.67 0.35 1.47
CA VAL A 8 1.59 1.32 2.06
C VAL A 8 1.15 1.67 3.48
N ARG A 9 2.01 2.38 4.20
CA ARG A 9 1.67 2.88 5.53
C ARG A 9 0.46 3.79 5.46
N ALA A 10 -0.41 3.71 6.46
CA ALA A 10 -1.64 4.49 6.50
C ALA A 10 -1.36 6.01 6.45
N GLU A 11 -0.29 6.47 7.10
CA GLU A 11 0.07 7.88 7.11
C GLU A 11 0.56 8.40 5.76
N LYS A 12 0.81 7.51 4.80
CA LYS A 12 1.23 7.88 3.45
C LYS A 12 0.06 8.07 2.48
N LEU A 13 -1.18 7.89 2.94
CA LEU A 13 -2.35 7.95 2.07
C LEU A 13 -2.40 9.26 1.28
N GLU A 14 -2.36 10.39 1.98
CA GLU A 14 -2.51 11.69 1.31
C GLU A 14 -1.31 12.02 0.42
N VAL A 15 -0.10 11.72 0.88
CA VAL A 15 1.12 11.98 0.11
C VAL A 15 1.10 11.19 -1.20
N LEU A 16 0.73 9.91 -1.13
CA LEU A 16 0.69 9.06 -2.32
C LEU A 16 -0.44 9.46 -3.26
N LYS A 17 -1.63 9.72 -2.71
CA LYS A 17 -2.77 10.17 -3.51
C LYS A 17 -2.42 11.44 -4.27
N ASP A 18 -1.84 12.42 -3.59
CA ASP A 18 -1.48 13.70 -4.20
C ASP A 18 -0.40 13.52 -5.28
N ALA A 19 0.59 12.66 -5.03
CA ALA A 19 1.63 12.37 -6.02
C ALA A 19 1.07 11.74 -7.29
N LEU A 20 0.12 10.82 -7.14
CA LEU A 20 -0.53 10.19 -8.29
C LEU A 20 -1.39 11.18 -9.07
N PHE A 21 -2.16 12.02 -8.37
CA PHE A 21 -2.94 13.06 -9.03
C PHE A 21 -2.06 14.07 -9.77
N ALA A 22 -0.92 14.44 -9.19
CA ALA A 22 0.03 15.35 -9.85
C ALA A 22 0.60 14.76 -11.14
N ALA A 23 0.66 13.44 -11.24
CA ALA A 23 1.09 12.72 -12.43
C ALA A 23 -0.07 12.35 -13.35
N ASP A 24 -1.24 12.91 -13.11
CA ASP A 24 -2.45 12.70 -13.89
C ASP A 24 -3.03 11.28 -13.81
N VAL A 25 -2.70 10.55 -12.75
CA VAL A 25 -3.29 9.24 -12.46
C VAL A 25 -4.51 9.47 -11.58
N ARG A 26 -5.71 9.19 -12.11
CA ARG A 26 -6.94 9.56 -11.43
C ARG A 26 -7.85 8.39 -11.09
N GLY A 27 -7.82 7.33 -11.86
CA GLY A 27 -8.70 6.19 -11.66
C GLY A 27 -8.13 5.20 -10.68
N MET A 28 -8.09 5.53 -9.40
CA MET A 28 -7.56 4.64 -8.37
C MET A 28 -8.64 4.27 -7.36
N THR A 29 -8.54 3.06 -6.82
CA THR A 29 -9.38 2.59 -5.73
C THR A 29 -8.53 2.49 -4.47
N ILE A 30 -9.04 3.00 -3.35
CA ILE A 30 -8.30 3.03 -2.10
C ILE A 30 -9.11 2.28 -1.05
N ASN A 31 -8.46 1.31 -0.37
CA ASN A 31 -9.05 0.53 0.70
C ASN A 31 -8.19 0.61 1.95
N GLN A 32 -8.83 0.62 3.10
CA GLN A 32 -8.13 0.42 4.37
C GLN A 32 -8.00 -1.07 4.61
N VAL A 33 -6.79 -1.51 4.96
CA VAL A 33 -6.49 -2.93 5.18
C VAL A 33 -5.67 -3.09 6.46
N GLN A 34 -5.58 -4.32 6.94
CA GLN A 34 -4.74 -4.68 8.08
C GLN A 34 -3.56 -5.47 7.58
N GLY A 35 -2.36 -5.06 7.96
CA GLY A 35 -1.15 -5.78 7.60
C GLY A 35 -0.59 -6.53 8.80
N CYS A 36 -0.07 -7.72 8.56
CA CYS A 36 0.71 -8.43 9.57
C CYS A 36 1.90 -9.07 8.85
N GLY A 37 3.06 -9.07 9.49
CA GLY A 37 4.26 -9.54 8.80
C GLY A 37 5.49 -9.46 9.69
N ALA A 38 6.58 -8.91 9.15
CA ALA A 38 7.86 -8.87 9.84
C ALA A 38 7.91 -7.90 11.03
N GLN A 39 6.93 -7.03 11.17
CA GLN A 39 6.86 -6.10 12.30
C GLN A 39 6.44 -6.86 13.56
N HIS A 40 7.06 -6.50 14.68
CA HIS A 40 6.69 -7.07 15.96
C HIS A 40 5.38 -6.47 16.44
N GLY A 41 4.47 -7.34 16.87
CA GLY A 41 3.27 -6.92 17.55
C GLY A 41 3.52 -6.66 19.03
N TRP A 42 2.47 -6.44 19.76
CA TRP A 42 2.52 -6.30 21.21
C TRP A 42 1.50 -7.25 21.82
N LYS A 43 1.70 -7.54 23.11
CA LYS A 43 0.79 -8.43 23.84
C LYS A 43 -0.21 -7.61 24.62
N GLU A 44 -1.44 -8.08 24.60
CA GLU A 44 -2.51 -7.53 25.42
C GLU A 44 -3.16 -8.66 26.21
N TYR A 45 -3.74 -8.34 27.36
CA TYR A 45 -4.45 -9.29 28.19
C TYR A 45 -5.92 -8.92 28.19
N VAL A 46 -6.76 -9.85 27.73
CA VAL A 46 -8.20 -9.70 27.71
C VAL A 46 -8.78 -10.82 28.58
N ARG A 47 -9.44 -10.45 29.67
CA ARG A 47 -10.04 -11.41 30.61
C ARG A 47 -9.02 -12.43 31.12
N GLY A 48 -7.80 -11.99 31.35
CA GLY A 48 -6.74 -12.86 31.83
C GLY A 48 -6.05 -13.72 30.78
N ASN A 49 -6.47 -13.62 29.52
CA ASN A 49 -5.84 -14.31 28.40
C ASN A 49 -4.90 -13.37 27.65
N GLU A 50 -3.73 -13.88 27.29
CA GLU A 50 -2.77 -13.15 26.51
C GLU A 50 -3.19 -13.12 25.05
N LEU A 51 -3.21 -11.93 24.46
CA LEU A 51 -3.43 -11.73 23.03
C LEU A 51 -2.21 -11.08 22.41
N LEU A 52 -1.74 -11.65 21.29
CA LEU A 52 -0.71 -11.03 20.48
C LEU A 52 -1.38 -10.15 19.42
N VAL A 53 -1.19 -8.84 19.56
CA VAL A 53 -1.69 -7.89 18.58
C VAL A 53 -0.58 -7.61 17.58
N ASN A 54 -0.72 -8.12 16.37
CA ASN A 54 0.32 -8.04 15.35
C ASN A 54 -0.19 -7.51 14.02
N THR A 55 -1.39 -6.94 13.99
CA THR A 55 -1.92 -6.30 12.79
C THR A 55 -1.73 -4.80 12.88
N ILE A 56 -1.39 -4.20 11.76
CA ILE A 56 -1.14 -2.77 11.65
C ILE A 56 -2.00 -2.21 10.53
N PRO A 57 -2.68 -1.07 10.75
CA PRO A 57 -3.46 -0.45 9.68
C PRO A 57 -2.56 -0.04 8.51
N LYS A 58 -2.99 -0.38 7.32
CA LYS A 58 -2.35 -0.02 6.05
C LYS A 58 -3.41 0.49 5.10
N VAL A 59 -2.98 1.06 3.98
CA VAL A 59 -3.88 1.41 2.89
C VAL A 59 -3.44 0.72 1.62
N GLN A 60 -4.42 0.29 0.85
CA GLN A 60 -4.19 -0.37 -0.43
C GLN A 60 -4.68 0.53 -1.55
N PHE A 61 -3.79 0.79 -2.50
CA PHE A 61 -4.11 1.51 -3.72
C PHE A 61 -4.14 0.51 -4.86
N THR A 62 -5.18 0.57 -5.67
CA THR A 62 -5.33 -0.29 -6.84
C THR A 62 -5.65 0.58 -8.04
N LEU A 63 -4.92 0.38 -9.13
CA LEU A 63 -5.19 1.10 -10.36
C LEU A 63 -4.88 0.24 -11.58
N ILE A 64 -5.51 0.60 -12.69
CA ILE A 64 -5.30 -0.05 -13.98
C ILE A 64 -4.67 0.98 -14.90
N CYS A 65 -3.64 0.59 -15.63
CA CYS A 65 -2.96 1.49 -16.55
C CYS A 65 -2.48 0.76 -17.81
N ALA A 66 -2.10 1.54 -18.82
CA ALA A 66 -1.46 0.99 -19.99
C ALA A 66 -0.08 0.47 -19.64
N ASP A 67 0.39 -0.54 -20.39
CA ASP A 67 1.67 -1.19 -20.11
C ASP A 67 2.83 -0.20 -20.07
N GLU A 68 2.84 0.78 -20.96
CA GLU A 68 3.92 1.76 -21.04
C GLU A 68 4.00 2.72 -19.87
N HIS A 69 2.98 2.79 -19.03
CA HIS A 69 2.94 3.66 -17.86
C HIS A 69 3.35 2.98 -16.55
N VAL A 70 3.55 1.68 -16.56
CA VAL A 70 3.80 0.91 -15.34
C VAL A 70 5.03 1.41 -14.60
N ASP A 71 6.16 1.54 -15.29
CA ASP A 71 7.42 1.88 -14.63
C ASP A 71 7.36 3.26 -13.99
N SER A 72 6.78 4.25 -14.68
CA SER A 72 6.66 5.59 -14.13
C SER A 72 5.74 5.65 -12.91
N ILE A 73 4.63 4.90 -12.94
CA ILE A 73 3.70 4.87 -11.82
C ILE A 73 4.32 4.16 -10.62
N VAL A 74 5.00 3.04 -10.84
CA VAL A 74 5.70 2.34 -9.76
C VAL A 74 6.75 3.24 -9.11
N ASP A 75 7.50 3.99 -9.92
CA ASP A 75 8.49 4.94 -9.39
C ASP A 75 7.84 6.02 -8.53
N ILE A 76 6.72 6.57 -8.97
CA ILE A 76 5.98 7.57 -8.20
C ILE A 76 5.55 6.99 -6.84
N ILE A 77 5.01 5.77 -6.84
CA ILE A 77 4.57 5.12 -5.61
C ILE A 77 5.76 4.90 -4.67
N CYS A 78 6.85 4.37 -5.18
CA CYS A 78 8.04 4.13 -4.36
C CYS A 78 8.59 5.43 -3.77
N ASN A 79 8.69 6.48 -4.57
CA ASN A 79 9.23 7.76 -4.09
C ASN A 79 8.33 8.40 -3.04
N ALA A 80 7.02 8.31 -3.21
CA ALA A 80 6.07 8.93 -2.28
C ALA A 80 5.92 8.15 -0.97
N ALA A 81 5.98 6.81 -1.03
CA ALA A 81 5.62 5.96 0.11
C ALA A 81 6.80 5.42 0.90
N ARG A 82 8.01 5.43 0.33
CA ARG A 82 9.18 4.83 0.97
C ARG A 82 9.64 5.62 2.18
N THR A 83 9.91 4.93 3.30
CA THR A 83 10.59 5.51 4.47
C THR A 83 11.98 4.90 4.66
N GLY A 84 12.22 3.72 4.09
CA GLY A 84 13.45 2.95 4.30
C GLY A 84 13.40 2.03 5.51
N ALA A 85 12.28 2.04 6.24
CA ALA A 85 12.11 1.20 7.42
C ALA A 85 11.30 -0.05 7.10
N VAL A 86 11.42 -1.06 7.94
CA VAL A 86 10.59 -2.26 7.86
C VAL A 86 9.12 -1.87 7.97
N GLY A 87 8.30 -2.44 7.13
CA GLY A 87 6.86 -2.16 7.13
C GLY A 87 6.41 -1.09 6.15
N ASP A 88 7.29 -0.65 5.24
CA ASP A 88 6.91 0.31 4.19
C ASP A 88 5.80 -0.23 3.28
N GLY A 89 5.75 -1.55 3.07
CA GLY A 89 4.72 -2.17 2.28
C GLY A 89 5.26 -2.91 1.08
N LYS A 90 4.43 -3.03 0.06
CA LYS A 90 4.77 -3.78 -1.15
C LYS A 90 3.97 -3.27 -2.34
N ILE A 91 4.51 -3.53 -3.53
CA ILE A 91 3.87 -3.19 -4.80
C ILE A 91 3.99 -4.43 -5.69
N TRP A 92 2.92 -4.73 -6.42
CA TRP A 92 3.02 -5.77 -7.46
C TRP A 92 2.16 -5.38 -8.65
N VAL A 93 2.47 -6.02 -9.77
CA VAL A 93 1.83 -5.74 -11.06
C VAL A 93 1.32 -7.04 -11.63
N GLU A 94 0.10 -7.01 -12.15
CA GLU A 94 -0.54 -8.17 -12.75
C GLU A 94 -1.08 -7.81 -14.14
N PRO A 95 -1.07 -8.75 -15.09
CA PRO A 95 -1.75 -8.51 -16.36
C PRO A 95 -3.26 -8.51 -16.17
N VAL A 96 -3.94 -7.71 -16.99
CA VAL A 96 -5.40 -7.61 -16.98
C VAL A 96 -5.91 -8.04 -18.35
N GLU A 97 -6.80 -9.02 -18.35
CA GLU A 97 -7.51 -9.45 -19.54
C GLU A 97 -8.84 -8.70 -19.62
N GLU A 98 -9.22 -8.35 -20.82
CA GLU A 98 -10.49 -7.67 -21.05
C GLU A 98 -11.64 -8.67 -21.15
#